data_744703da1d6a70f739fda3660eecad26
#
_entry.id   744703da1d6a70f739fda3660eecad26
#
_cell.length_a   1.000
_cell.length_b   1.000
_cell.length_c   1.000
_cell.angle_alpha   90.00
_cell.angle_beta   90.00
_cell.angle_gamma   90.00
#
_symmetry.space_group_name_H-M   'P 1'
#
loop_
_entity.id
_entity.type
_entity.pdbx_description
1 polymer ?
#
loop_
_entity_poly.entity_id
_entity_poly.type
_entity_poly.pdbx_seq_one_letter_code
_entity_poly.pdbx_strand_id
1 'polypeptide(L)'
;MKKRNIFLILLAWMLISSATAFAQSNEDGQAVIGRWNLNFTFEDAAMKELGLFRHGLLNADGFPGWLEVKLSGFSTLVGYYVGYEGSARPVAEVHYSKETGKYHFTIPPQWMDVDDIYFEFSLNNDKLSGHKILKGQKISWTGVRAPSLTREKPPVWGNPKNLLDDNLSRWIIPNNNKFKMVNGVLTNEGVGGNLVTNEKFDDFKLSVEFRYPEGSNSGIYLRGRYELQIEDSKDKVSNVSIGAIYGFIEPALNAAKKPGEWQTYEITLVGRNVTIVHNGVEVISNRPIPGITGGSLDSREGEPGPIMIQGDHGPVEFRKFVITPAMK
;
A
#
# COMPACT_ATOMS: atom_id res chain seq x y z
N MET A 1 -52.96 -13.97 22.34
CA MET A 1 -51.71 -14.35 23.01
C MET A 1 -50.77 -15.29 22.23
N LYS A 2 -51.03 -15.64 20.96
CA LYS A 2 -50.15 -16.59 20.18
C LYS A 2 -49.06 -15.93 19.30
N LYS A 3 -49.16 -14.62 19.01
CA LYS A 3 -48.18 -13.93 18.12
C LYS A 3 -46.86 -13.49 18.80
N ARG A 4 -46.81 -13.42 20.14
CA ARG A 4 -45.64 -12.97 20.87
C ARG A 4 -44.54 -14.04 21.02
N ASN A 5 -44.93 -15.33 20.98
CA ASN A 5 -43.98 -16.43 21.15
C ASN A 5 -43.24 -16.79 19.87
N ILE A 6 -43.82 -16.51 18.69
CA ILE A 6 -43.16 -16.78 17.39
C ILE A 6 -41.99 -15.80 17.17
N PHE A 7 -42.13 -14.55 17.60
CA PHE A 7 -41.05 -13.53 17.46
C PHE A 7 -39.85 -13.85 18.34
N LEU A 8 -40.10 -14.35 19.56
CA LEU A 8 -39.03 -14.76 20.48
C LEU A 8 -38.28 -16.01 19.99
N ILE A 9 -38.97 -16.94 19.37
CA ILE A 9 -38.38 -18.17 18.79
C ILE A 9 -37.53 -17.82 17.58
N LEU A 10 -37.99 -16.92 16.69
CA LEU A 10 -37.21 -16.45 15.53
C LEU A 10 -35.95 -15.68 15.93
N LEU A 11 -36.04 -14.83 16.99
CA LEU A 11 -34.86 -14.11 17.52
C LEU A 11 -33.85 -15.09 18.15
N ALA A 12 -34.32 -16.11 18.87
CA ALA A 12 -33.47 -17.15 19.44
C ALA A 12 -32.79 -18.00 18.36
N TRP A 13 -33.47 -18.31 17.27
CA TRP A 13 -32.88 -19.03 16.12
C TRP A 13 -31.87 -18.20 15.37
N MET A 14 -32.08 -16.89 15.19
CA MET A 14 -31.07 -15.98 14.59
C MET A 14 -29.82 -15.83 15.47
N LEU A 15 -29.99 -15.76 16.80
CA LEU A 15 -28.85 -15.68 17.73
C LEU A 15 -28.07 -17.00 17.81
N ILE A 16 -28.77 -18.16 17.78
CA ILE A 16 -28.13 -19.46 17.78
C ILE A 16 -27.44 -19.72 16.42
N SER A 17 -28.04 -19.34 15.29
CA SER A 17 -27.41 -19.52 13.98
C SER A 17 -26.20 -18.61 13.77
N SER A 18 -26.21 -17.39 14.33
CA SER A 18 -25.03 -16.51 14.28
C SER A 18 -23.92 -16.98 15.21
N ALA A 19 -24.25 -17.50 16.41
CA ALA A 19 -23.25 -18.06 17.33
C ALA A 19 -22.63 -19.36 16.78
N THR A 20 -23.43 -20.23 16.16
CA THR A 20 -22.91 -21.45 15.52
C THR A 20 -22.08 -21.17 14.29
N ALA A 21 -22.48 -20.21 13.44
CA ALA A 21 -21.67 -19.78 12.28
C ALA A 21 -20.35 -19.16 12.73
N PHE A 22 -20.34 -18.35 13.79
CA PHE A 22 -19.12 -17.77 14.36
C PHE A 22 -18.23 -18.83 15.01
N ALA A 23 -18.81 -19.79 15.72
CA ALA A 23 -18.07 -20.93 16.28
C ALA A 23 -17.46 -21.81 15.18
N GLN A 24 -18.21 -22.10 14.11
CA GLN A 24 -17.72 -22.89 12.99
C GLN A 24 -16.62 -22.18 12.20
N SER A 25 -16.69 -20.86 12.01
CA SER A 25 -15.64 -20.08 11.36
C SER A 25 -14.32 -20.08 12.16
N ASN A 26 -14.40 -20.13 13.49
CA ASN A 26 -13.22 -20.28 14.35
C ASN A 26 -12.62 -21.69 14.29
N GLU A 27 -13.45 -22.73 14.20
CA GLU A 27 -12.97 -24.11 14.09
C GLU A 27 -12.23 -24.37 12.77
N ASP A 28 -12.61 -23.71 11.69
CA ASP A 28 -12.00 -23.90 10.36
C ASP A 28 -10.90 -22.89 10.04
N GLY A 29 -10.51 -22.04 10.99
CA GLY A 29 -9.49 -21.02 10.80
C GLY A 29 -9.94 -19.84 9.93
N GLN A 30 -11.20 -19.76 9.53
CA GLN A 30 -11.71 -18.73 8.60
C GLN A 30 -11.85 -17.34 9.23
N ALA A 31 -11.73 -17.22 10.54
CA ALA A 31 -11.80 -15.93 11.23
C ALA A 31 -10.71 -14.93 10.78
N VAL A 32 -9.62 -15.42 10.19
CA VAL A 32 -8.52 -14.61 9.65
C VAL A 32 -8.87 -13.95 8.31
N ILE A 33 -9.93 -14.39 7.63
CA ILE A 33 -10.32 -13.86 6.31
C ILE A 33 -10.52 -12.35 6.39
N GLY A 34 -9.93 -11.64 5.42
CA GLY A 34 -10.00 -10.19 5.30
C GLY A 34 -8.64 -9.56 5.03
N ARG A 35 -8.59 -8.24 5.16
CA ARG A 35 -7.38 -7.43 4.92
C ARG A 35 -6.83 -6.91 6.23
N TRP A 36 -5.50 -6.95 6.34
CA TRP A 36 -4.76 -6.64 7.55
C TRP A 36 -3.63 -5.67 7.27
N ASN A 37 -3.57 -4.60 8.03
CA ASN A 37 -2.43 -3.69 8.07
C ASN A 37 -1.43 -4.24 9.08
N LEU A 38 -0.21 -4.52 8.62
CA LEU A 38 0.85 -5.12 9.42
C LEU A 38 1.87 -4.07 9.85
N ASN A 39 2.50 -4.31 11.00
CA ASN A 39 3.62 -3.54 11.49
C ASN A 39 4.72 -4.49 11.99
N PHE A 40 5.90 -4.44 11.36
CA PHE A 40 7.05 -5.28 11.67
C PHE A 40 7.98 -4.53 12.62
N THR A 41 8.41 -5.18 13.68
CA THR A 41 9.38 -4.65 14.64
C THR A 41 10.70 -5.36 14.46
N PHE A 42 11.75 -4.60 14.16
CA PHE A 42 13.11 -5.10 14.03
C PHE A 42 13.94 -4.64 15.22
N GLU A 43 14.82 -5.50 15.71
CA GLU A 43 15.91 -5.08 16.59
C GLU A 43 16.98 -4.37 15.76
N ASP A 44 17.66 -3.37 16.33
CA ASP A 44 18.68 -2.55 15.64
C ASP A 44 19.78 -3.42 14.98
N ALA A 45 20.19 -4.48 15.64
CA ALA A 45 21.16 -5.42 15.11
C ALA A 45 20.66 -6.15 13.85
N ALA A 46 19.41 -6.61 13.87
CA ALA A 46 18.77 -7.28 12.74
C ALA A 46 18.58 -6.34 11.56
N MET A 47 18.21 -5.08 11.80
CA MET A 47 18.10 -4.06 10.75
C MET A 47 19.42 -3.82 10.04
N LYS A 48 20.52 -3.72 10.78
CA LYS A 48 21.85 -3.53 10.23
C LYS A 48 22.30 -4.74 9.38
N GLU A 49 22.08 -5.93 9.87
CA GLU A 49 22.43 -7.18 9.18
C GLU A 49 21.62 -7.38 7.90
N LEU A 50 20.34 -7.03 7.92
CA LEU A 50 19.44 -7.13 6.77
C LEU A 50 19.60 -5.98 5.75
N GLY A 51 20.41 -4.96 6.07
CA GLY A 51 20.66 -3.81 5.19
C GLY A 51 19.47 -2.85 5.05
N LEU A 52 18.51 -2.89 5.97
CA LEU A 52 17.27 -2.11 5.92
C LEU A 52 17.46 -0.60 6.17
N PHE A 53 18.69 -0.16 6.47
CA PHE A 53 19.04 1.27 6.63
C PHE A 53 19.11 2.05 5.31
N ARG A 54 18.96 1.39 4.15
CA ARG A 54 19.24 2.02 2.84
C ARG A 54 18.38 3.23 2.52
N HIS A 55 17.19 3.35 3.08
CA HIS A 55 16.21 4.33 2.61
C HIS A 55 15.91 5.47 3.60
N GLY A 56 16.61 5.57 4.72
CA GLY A 56 16.44 6.68 5.67
C GLY A 56 15.07 6.75 6.36
N LEU A 57 14.24 5.71 6.20
CA LEU A 57 12.89 5.61 6.73
C LEU A 57 12.88 4.83 8.05
N LEU A 58 13.61 5.31 9.03
CA LEU A 58 13.45 4.85 10.42
C LEU A 58 12.13 5.41 10.96
N ASN A 59 11.04 4.70 10.72
CA ASN A 59 9.83 4.94 11.49
C ASN A 59 10.05 4.36 12.89
N ALA A 60 9.99 5.21 13.90
CA ALA A 60 10.00 4.80 15.30
C ALA A 60 8.90 3.78 15.63
N ASP A 61 7.89 3.67 14.78
CA ASP A 61 6.73 2.79 14.91
C ASP A 61 6.89 1.41 14.22
N GLY A 62 8.03 1.12 13.58
CA GLY A 62 8.28 -0.11 12.83
C GLY A 62 8.05 0.00 11.31
N PHE A 63 8.17 -1.12 10.61
CA PHE A 63 8.04 -1.20 9.15
C PHE A 63 6.65 -1.67 8.74
N PRO A 64 6.03 -1.01 7.74
CA PRO A 64 4.70 -1.37 7.28
C PRO A 64 4.70 -2.67 6.47
N GLY A 65 3.55 -3.32 6.47
CA GLY A 65 3.23 -4.42 5.59
C GLY A 65 1.73 -4.60 5.48
N TRP A 66 1.32 -5.54 4.66
CA TRP A 66 -0.08 -5.82 4.41
C TRP A 66 -0.29 -7.30 4.10
N LEU A 67 -1.42 -7.86 4.53
CA LEU A 67 -1.83 -9.21 4.26
C LEU A 67 -3.32 -9.23 3.91
N GLU A 68 -3.68 -9.91 2.83
CA GLU A 68 -5.06 -10.29 2.54
C GLU A 68 -5.18 -11.80 2.61
N VAL A 69 -6.19 -12.29 3.32
CA VAL A 69 -6.55 -13.70 3.36
C VAL A 69 -7.96 -13.85 2.80
N LYS A 70 -8.11 -14.78 1.86
CA LYS A 70 -9.36 -15.10 1.18
C LYS A 70 -9.65 -16.59 1.24
N LEU A 71 -10.92 -16.94 1.15
CA LEU A 71 -11.33 -18.31 0.94
C LEU A 71 -11.24 -18.67 -0.55
N SER A 72 -10.60 -19.79 -0.87
CA SER A 72 -10.60 -20.43 -2.18
C SER A 72 -11.34 -21.75 -2.08
N GLY A 73 -12.45 -21.88 -2.80
CA GLY A 73 -13.34 -23.02 -2.63
C GLY A 73 -14.04 -23.03 -1.26
N PHE A 74 -14.08 -24.19 -0.60
CA PHE A 74 -14.83 -24.37 0.65
C PHE A 74 -14.00 -24.17 1.92
N SER A 75 -12.70 -24.43 1.88
CA SER A 75 -11.87 -24.49 3.10
C SER A 75 -10.45 -23.98 2.92
N THR A 76 -9.94 -23.85 1.70
CA THR A 76 -8.54 -23.44 1.47
C THR A 76 -8.41 -21.93 1.63
N LEU A 77 -7.53 -21.49 2.52
CA LEU A 77 -7.19 -20.09 2.68
C LEU A 77 -6.01 -19.75 1.78
N VAL A 78 -6.19 -18.73 0.96
CA VAL A 78 -5.16 -18.17 0.07
C VAL A 78 -5.03 -16.67 0.32
N GLY A 79 -4.02 -16.01 -0.22
CA GLY A 79 -3.92 -14.58 0.01
C GLY A 79 -2.90 -13.84 -0.83
N TYR A 80 -2.64 -12.60 -0.40
CA TYR A 80 -1.57 -11.75 -0.90
C TYR A 80 -0.85 -11.10 0.27
N TYR A 81 0.45 -10.93 0.14
CA TYR A 81 1.30 -10.29 1.12
C TYR A 81 2.11 -9.17 0.47
N VAL A 82 2.24 -8.04 1.18
CA VAL A 82 3.18 -6.95 0.87
C VAL A 82 4.09 -6.76 2.06
N GLY A 83 5.39 -6.83 1.82
CA GLY A 83 6.41 -6.47 2.81
C GLY A 83 6.78 -5.00 2.74
N TYR A 84 7.84 -4.65 3.45
CA TYR A 84 8.41 -3.30 3.39
C TYR A 84 8.93 -2.98 1.97
N GLU A 85 9.55 -3.94 1.32
CA GLU A 85 10.04 -3.83 -0.05
C GLU A 85 9.31 -4.80 -0.98
N GLY A 86 9.26 -4.45 -2.25
CA GLY A 86 8.72 -5.28 -3.31
C GLY A 86 7.22 -5.15 -3.56
N SER A 87 6.73 -5.92 -4.53
CA SER A 87 5.35 -5.91 -4.96
C SER A 87 4.45 -6.80 -4.12
N ALA A 88 3.14 -6.72 -4.33
CA ALA A 88 2.17 -7.66 -3.78
C ALA A 88 2.45 -9.07 -4.30
N ARG A 89 2.55 -10.03 -3.38
CA ARG A 89 2.97 -11.40 -3.67
C ARG A 89 1.86 -12.39 -3.29
N PRO A 90 1.56 -13.37 -4.14
CA PRO A 90 0.58 -14.38 -3.82
C PRO A 90 1.07 -15.25 -2.66
N VAL A 91 0.15 -15.55 -1.74
CA VAL A 91 0.27 -16.58 -0.71
C VAL A 91 -0.56 -17.75 -1.19
N ALA A 92 0.12 -18.82 -1.59
CA ALA A 92 -0.50 -19.98 -2.22
C ALA A 92 -1.49 -20.68 -1.27
N GLU A 93 -1.13 -20.78 0.01
CA GLU A 93 -1.98 -21.33 1.05
C GLU A 93 -1.61 -20.76 2.41
N VAL A 94 -2.63 -20.46 3.22
CA VAL A 94 -2.49 -20.10 4.65
C VAL A 94 -3.00 -21.30 5.45
N HIS A 95 -2.10 -22.03 6.09
CA HIS A 95 -2.46 -23.20 6.88
C HIS A 95 -2.91 -22.80 8.29
N TYR A 96 -3.93 -23.46 8.80
CA TYR A 96 -4.39 -23.32 10.17
C TYR A 96 -4.25 -24.64 10.94
N SER A 97 -3.59 -24.58 12.10
CA SER A 97 -3.49 -25.72 13.01
C SER A 97 -4.57 -25.62 14.10
N LYS A 98 -5.52 -26.54 14.11
CA LYS A 98 -6.54 -26.65 15.17
C LYS A 98 -5.93 -26.94 16.53
N GLU A 99 -4.82 -27.66 16.56
CA GLU A 99 -4.12 -28.06 17.78
C GLU A 99 -3.49 -26.86 18.49
N THR A 100 -2.84 -25.98 17.74
CA THR A 100 -2.13 -24.81 18.28
C THR A 100 -2.89 -23.50 18.19
N GLY A 101 -3.96 -23.44 17.41
CA GLY A 101 -4.68 -22.21 17.10
C GLY A 101 -3.87 -21.22 16.25
N LYS A 102 -2.80 -21.67 15.60
CA LYS A 102 -1.90 -20.84 14.83
C LYS A 102 -2.08 -21.00 13.33
N TYR A 103 -1.74 -19.94 12.63
CA TYR A 103 -1.66 -19.86 11.17
C TYR A 103 -0.20 -19.83 10.75
N HIS A 104 0.10 -20.40 9.58
CA HIS A 104 1.40 -20.23 8.95
C HIS A 104 1.29 -20.24 7.43
N PHE A 105 2.22 -19.58 6.78
CA PHE A 105 2.43 -19.62 5.33
C PHE A 105 3.88 -19.37 4.99
N THR A 106 4.25 -19.70 3.77
CA THR A 106 5.58 -19.45 3.23
C THR A 106 5.46 -18.71 1.91
N ILE A 107 6.34 -17.79 1.65
CA ILE A 107 6.48 -17.13 0.36
C ILE A 107 7.90 -17.33 -0.18
N PRO A 108 8.05 -17.60 -1.50
CA PRO A 108 9.37 -17.73 -2.09
C PRO A 108 10.14 -16.41 -2.03
N PRO A 109 11.48 -16.42 -2.16
CA PRO A 109 12.29 -15.21 -2.09
C PRO A 109 11.98 -14.25 -3.23
N GLN A 110 12.24 -12.95 -3.00
CA GLN A 110 12.16 -11.90 -4.00
C GLN A 110 13.43 -11.05 -3.94
N TRP A 111 13.85 -10.51 -5.09
CA TRP A 111 15.07 -9.70 -5.23
C TRP A 111 16.34 -10.47 -4.79
N MET A 112 17.01 -10.01 -3.75
CA MET A 112 18.28 -10.57 -3.27
C MET A 112 18.12 -11.64 -2.19
N ASP A 113 16.91 -11.96 -1.78
CA ASP A 113 16.66 -13.06 -0.86
C ASP A 113 16.86 -14.39 -1.59
N VAL A 114 17.40 -15.38 -0.88
CA VAL A 114 17.70 -16.70 -1.45
C VAL A 114 16.84 -17.81 -0.86
N ASP A 115 16.27 -17.57 0.31
CA ASP A 115 15.47 -18.53 1.06
C ASP A 115 14.00 -18.12 1.13
N ASP A 116 13.13 -19.10 1.26
CA ASP A 116 11.72 -18.89 1.54
C ASP A 116 11.53 -18.16 2.87
N ILE A 117 10.58 -17.24 2.88
CA ILE A 117 10.22 -16.48 4.09
C ILE A 117 9.04 -17.18 4.76
N TYR A 118 9.28 -17.72 5.95
CA TYR A 118 8.25 -18.38 6.76
C TYR A 118 7.56 -17.39 7.70
N PHE A 119 6.23 -17.48 7.77
CA PHE A 119 5.37 -16.69 8.64
C PHE A 119 4.59 -17.61 9.58
N GLU A 120 4.55 -17.29 10.88
CA GLU A 120 3.67 -17.90 11.86
C GLU A 120 2.98 -16.81 12.67
N PHE A 121 1.67 -16.95 12.94
CA PHE A 121 0.91 -15.97 13.69
C PHE A 121 -0.35 -16.55 14.32
N SER A 122 -0.94 -15.79 15.25
CA SER A 122 -2.23 -16.07 15.90
C SER A 122 -3.18 -14.90 15.70
N LEU A 123 -4.47 -15.19 15.70
CA LEU A 123 -5.55 -14.20 15.74
C LEU A 123 -6.16 -14.20 17.14
N ASN A 124 -6.08 -13.05 17.83
CA ASN A 124 -6.65 -12.85 19.17
C ASN A 124 -7.36 -11.51 19.24
N ASN A 125 -8.62 -11.50 19.64
CA ASN A 125 -9.41 -10.26 19.79
C ASN A 125 -9.33 -9.35 18.55
N ASP A 126 -9.50 -9.94 17.36
CA ASP A 126 -9.44 -9.27 16.06
C ASP A 126 -8.12 -8.53 15.79
N LYS A 127 -7.02 -9.05 16.35
CA LYS A 127 -5.64 -8.60 16.11
C LYS A 127 -4.76 -9.79 15.77
N LEU A 128 -3.87 -9.60 14.81
CA LEU A 128 -2.82 -10.57 14.50
C LEU A 128 -1.56 -10.26 15.31
N SER A 129 -0.89 -11.32 15.73
CA SER A 129 0.46 -11.23 16.30
C SER A 129 1.26 -12.44 15.88
N GLY A 130 2.48 -12.23 15.46
CA GLY A 130 3.30 -13.31 14.95
C GLY A 130 4.74 -12.91 14.66
N HIS A 131 5.39 -13.76 13.90
CA HIS A 131 6.74 -13.52 13.45
C HIS A 131 6.95 -14.05 12.02
N LYS A 132 7.95 -13.52 11.35
CA LYS A 132 8.52 -14.10 10.14
C LYS A 132 9.99 -14.49 10.38
N ILE A 133 10.45 -15.48 9.64
CA ILE A 133 11.88 -15.84 9.58
C ILE A 133 12.41 -15.34 8.25
N LEU A 134 13.41 -14.46 8.31
CA LEU A 134 14.11 -13.91 7.16
C LEU A 134 15.61 -14.04 7.38
N LYS A 135 16.32 -14.77 6.51
CA LYS A 135 17.77 -15.04 6.66
C LYS A 135 18.14 -15.54 8.06
N GLY A 136 17.33 -16.44 8.64
CA GLY A 136 17.50 -16.96 9.99
C GLY A 136 17.12 -16.01 11.13
N GLN A 137 16.81 -14.76 10.85
CA GLN A 137 16.39 -13.76 11.84
C GLN A 137 14.88 -13.85 12.09
N LYS A 138 14.50 -13.88 13.37
CA LYS A 138 13.11 -13.85 13.80
C LYS A 138 12.64 -12.41 13.96
N ILE A 139 11.68 -11.99 13.11
CA ILE A 139 11.16 -10.63 13.07
C ILE A 139 9.72 -10.65 13.52
N SER A 140 9.43 -10.01 14.64
CA SER A 140 8.09 -9.92 15.23
C SER A 140 7.22 -8.93 14.43
N TRP A 141 5.91 -9.18 14.39
CA TRP A 141 4.96 -8.28 13.81
C TRP A 141 3.58 -8.37 14.44
N THR A 142 2.80 -7.31 14.28
CA THR A 142 1.40 -7.24 14.67
C THR A 142 0.56 -6.84 13.47
N GLY A 143 -0.75 -7.13 13.52
CA GLY A 143 -1.68 -6.75 12.46
C GLY A 143 -3.03 -6.31 13.04
N VAL A 144 -3.63 -5.31 12.39
CA VAL A 144 -5.00 -4.85 12.66
C VAL A 144 -5.81 -4.91 11.38
N ARG A 145 -7.13 -5.03 11.50
CA ARG A 145 -8.01 -4.98 10.32
C ARG A 145 -7.77 -3.71 9.51
N ALA A 146 -7.53 -3.85 8.21
CA ALA A 146 -7.46 -2.71 7.31
C ALA A 146 -8.85 -2.05 7.20
N PRO A 147 -8.95 -0.71 7.32
CA PRO A 147 -10.23 -0.01 7.25
C PRO A 147 -10.82 -0.09 5.82
N SER A 148 -12.14 -0.05 5.69
CA SER A 148 -12.81 -0.06 4.37
C SER A 148 -12.52 1.20 3.56
N LEU A 149 -12.42 2.35 4.22
CA LEU A 149 -12.28 3.69 3.64
C LEU A 149 -13.39 4.06 2.64
N THR A 150 -14.56 3.42 2.77
CA THR A 150 -15.72 3.75 1.95
C THR A 150 -16.19 5.17 2.27
N ARG A 151 -16.53 5.94 1.24
CA ARG A 151 -17.13 7.27 1.39
C ARG A 151 -18.62 7.20 1.11
N GLU A 152 -19.43 7.68 2.05
CA GLU A 152 -20.88 7.72 1.91
C GLU A 152 -21.35 8.82 0.95
N LYS A 153 -20.56 9.89 0.81
CA LYS A 153 -20.86 11.04 -0.03
C LYS A 153 -19.67 11.38 -0.93
N PRO A 154 -19.92 11.89 -2.14
CA PRO A 154 -18.87 12.45 -2.97
C PRO A 154 -18.13 13.59 -2.25
N PRO A 155 -16.82 13.73 -2.40
CA PRO A 155 -16.06 14.81 -1.80
C PRO A 155 -16.44 16.17 -2.42
N VAL A 156 -16.42 17.21 -1.61
CA VAL A 156 -16.45 18.59 -2.06
C VAL A 156 -14.99 19.06 -2.15
N TRP A 157 -14.59 19.52 -3.32
CA TRP A 157 -13.19 19.88 -3.57
C TRP A 157 -12.87 21.28 -3.07
N GLY A 158 -11.74 21.42 -2.41
CA GLY A 158 -11.19 22.69 -1.96
C GLY A 158 -10.42 23.43 -3.06
N ASN A 159 -9.60 24.41 -2.65
CA ASN A 159 -8.76 25.15 -3.59
C ASN A 159 -7.50 24.37 -3.98
N PRO A 160 -7.07 24.43 -5.25
CA PRO A 160 -5.80 23.89 -5.70
C PRO A 160 -4.61 24.51 -4.96
N LYS A 161 -3.61 23.70 -4.62
CA LYS A 161 -2.35 24.11 -4.00
C LYS A 161 -1.19 23.64 -4.87
N ASN A 162 -0.32 24.57 -5.29
CA ASN A 162 0.95 24.17 -5.91
C ASN A 162 1.90 23.67 -4.83
N LEU A 163 2.45 22.47 -5.01
CA LEU A 163 3.42 21.88 -4.08
C LEU A 163 4.88 22.16 -4.47
N LEU A 164 5.13 22.74 -5.66
CA LEU A 164 6.46 23.18 -6.08
C LEU A 164 6.64 24.67 -5.78
N ASP A 165 7.68 24.99 -5.04
CA ASP A 165 8.19 26.33 -4.84
C ASP A 165 9.74 26.27 -4.84
N ASP A 166 10.39 27.40 -5.05
CA ASP A 166 11.86 27.47 -5.23
C ASP A 166 12.66 26.95 -4.02
N ASN A 167 12.07 26.97 -2.84
CA ASN A 167 12.72 26.57 -1.59
C ASN A 167 12.28 25.17 -1.12
N LEU A 168 11.38 24.50 -1.84
CA LEU A 168 10.77 23.23 -1.43
C LEU A 168 10.15 23.29 -0.02
N SER A 169 9.58 24.44 0.35
CA SER A 169 9.11 24.74 1.71
C SER A 169 7.96 23.82 2.18
N ARG A 170 7.28 23.17 1.22
CA ARG A 170 6.18 22.23 1.48
C ARG A 170 6.65 20.80 1.66
N TRP A 171 7.96 20.55 1.60
CA TRP A 171 8.55 19.22 1.63
C TRP A 171 9.50 19.03 2.81
N ILE A 172 9.49 17.85 3.39
CA ILE A 172 10.53 17.36 4.29
C ILE A 172 11.69 16.89 3.43
N ILE A 173 12.84 17.52 3.60
CA ILE A 173 14.04 17.27 2.78
C ILE A 173 14.98 16.35 3.58
N PRO A 174 15.24 15.10 3.13
CA PRO A 174 16.15 14.20 3.83
C PRO A 174 17.61 14.62 3.68
N ASN A 175 18.49 14.18 4.60
CA ASN A 175 19.92 14.53 4.59
C ASN A 175 20.64 14.09 3.31
N ASN A 176 20.22 12.98 2.69
CA ASN A 176 20.78 12.46 1.43
C ASN A 176 20.00 12.93 0.20
N ASN A 177 19.31 14.05 0.27
CA ASN A 177 18.50 14.61 -0.80
C ASN A 177 19.30 14.85 -2.08
N LYS A 178 18.72 14.51 -3.24
CA LYS A 178 19.22 14.79 -4.58
C LYS A 178 18.27 15.64 -5.41
N PHE A 179 17.12 16.02 -4.84
CA PHE A 179 16.18 16.92 -5.48
C PHE A 179 16.61 18.38 -5.31
N LYS A 180 16.46 19.16 -6.38
CA LYS A 180 16.65 20.61 -6.39
C LYS A 180 15.73 21.28 -7.38
N MET A 181 15.40 22.54 -7.14
CA MET A 181 14.69 23.39 -8.12
C MET A 181 15.69 23.99 -9.10
N VAL A 182 15.45 23.77 -10.39
CA VAL A 182 16.27 24.34 -11.49
C VAL A 182 15.32 24.96 -12.51
N ASN A 183 15.32 26.28 -12.62
CA ASN A 183 14.45 27.02 -13.56
C ASN A 183 12.96 26.64 -13.46
N GLY A 184 12.44 26.49 -12.25
CA GLY A 184 11.04 26.13 -12.00
C GLY A 184 10.72 24.62 -12.18
N VAL A 185 11.74 23.80 -12.40
CA VAL A 185 11.61 22.32 -12.50
C VAL A 185 12.27 21.69 -11.28
N LEU A 186 11.52 20.83 -10.59
CA LEU A 186 12.06 19.95 -9.55
C LEU A 186 12.80 18.79 -10.23
N THR A 187 14.11 18.73 -10.06
CA THR A 187 15.00 17.78 -10.72
C THR A 187 15.65 16.87 -9.68
N ASN A 188 15.57 15.55 -9.89
CA ASN A 188 16.37 14.56 -9.18
C ASN A 188 17.46 14.03 -10.12
N GLU A 189 18.72 14.23 -9.76
CA GLU A 189 19.88 13.87 -10.61
C GLU A 189 20.41 12.46 -10.34
N GLY A 190 19.79 11.69 -9.44
CA GLY A 190 20.27 10.35 -9.11
C GLY A 190 19.65 9.78 -7.85
N VAL A 191 20.24 8.71 -7.35
CA VAL A 191 19.76 7.99 -6.17
C VAL A 191 20.00 8.82 -4.90
N GLY A 192 18.90 9.16 -4.19
CA GLY A 192 18.91 9.94 -2.96
C GLY A 192 17.74 9.60 -2.05
N GLY A 193 17.39 10.49 -1.14
CA GLY A 193 16.23 10.30 -0.26
C GLY A 193 14.92 10.74 -0.92
N ASN A 194 13.82 10.23 -0.39
CA ASN A 194 12.48 10.54 -0.85
C ASN A 194 12.01 11.90 -0.33
N LEU A 195 11.31 12.69 -1.15
CA LEU A 195 10.65 13.91 -0.70
C LEU A 195 9.25 13.57 -0.17
N VAL A 196 8.91 14.10 1.00
CA VAL A 196 7.63 13.87 1.66
C VAL A 196 6.98 15.20 1.98
N THR A 197 5.70 15.42 1.65
CA THR A 197 5.03 16.69 1.98
C THR A 197 4.87 16.87 3.49
N ASN A 198 5.02 18.13 3.97
CA ASN A 198 4.71 18.50 5.36
C ASN A 198 3.20 18.33 5.67
N GLU A 199 2.35 18.60 4.69
CA GLU A 199 0.90 18.49 4.81
C GLU A 199 0.45 17.05 4.49
N LYS A 200 -0.57 16.59 5.22
CA LYS A 200 -1.22 15.29 5.02
C LYS A 200 -2.59 15.48 4.38
N PHE A 201 -2.95 14.57 3.48
CA PHE A 201 -4.17 14.60 2.70
C PHE A 201 -4.97 13.32 2.90
N ASP A 202 -6.29 13.41 2.81
CA ASP A 202 -7.18 12.25 2.82
C ASP A 202 -7.66 11.96 1.38
N ASP A 203 -8.76 12.56 0.95
CA ASP A 203 -9.23 12.49 -0.43
C ASP A 203 -8.70 13.70 -1.21
N PHE A 204 -8.25 13.51 -2.45
CA PHE A 204 -7.69 14.60 -3.26
C PHE A 204 -7.71 14.30 -4.75
N LYS A 205 -7.59 15.37 -5.54
CA LYS A 205 -7.11 15.32 -6.93
C LYS A 205 -5.67 15.79 -6.97
N LEU A 206 -4.85 15.18 -7.83
CA LEU A 206 -3.45 15.55 -8.00
C LEU A 206 -3.11 15.61 -9.48
N SER A 207 -2.65 16.77 -9.94
CA SER A 207 -2.22 17.01 -11.31
C SER A 207 -0.70 17.17 -11.35
N VAL A 208 -0.03 16.32 -12.13
CA VAL A 208 1.43 16.25 -12.21
C VAL A 208 1.89 16.28 -13.66
N GLU A 209 2.94 17.06 -13.94
CA GLU A 209 3.72 16.95 -15.18
C GLU A 209 5.14 16.53 -14.82
N PHE A 210 5.59 15.44 -15.41
CA PHE A 210 6.88 14.82 -15.11
C PHE A 210 7.57 14.32 -16.38
N ARG A 211 8.87 14.10 -16.29
CA ARG A 211 9.64 13.34 -17.29
C ARG A 211 10.74 12.53 -16.62
N TYR A 212 11.16 11.48 -17.28
CA TYR A 212 12.22 10.59 -16.85
C TYR A 212 13.11 10.21 -18.03
N PRO A 213 14.41 10.00 -17.83
CA PRO A 213 15.31 9.49 -18.88
C PRO A 213 15.13 7.99 -19.10
N GLU A 214 15.67 7.47 -20.18
CA GLU A 214 15.66 6.03 -20.49
C GLU A 214 16.23 5.20 -19.32
N GLY A 215 15.57 4.09 -19.00
CA GLY A 215 15.94 3.18 -17.92
C GLY A 215 15.70 3.69 -16.51
N SER A 216 15.08 4.86 -16.33
CA SER A 216 14.79 5.41 -15.00
C SER A 216 13.60 4.76 -14.33
N ASN A 217 13.59 4.83 -12.98
CA ASN A 217 12.53 4.38 -12.10
C ASN A 217 12.31 5.42 -10.98
N SER A 218 11.08 5.70 -10.67
CA SER A 218 10.61 6.59 -9.59
C SER A 218 9.14 6.24 -9.29
N GLY A 219 8.50 6.97 -8.39
CA GLY A 219 7.08 6.79 -8.05
C GLY A 219 6.51 7.96 -7.28
N ILE A 220 5.19 8.07 -7.30
CA ILE A 220 4.42 9.01 -6.48
C ILE A 220 3.58 8.21 -5.51
N TYR A 221 3.85 8.32 -4.22
CA TYR A 221 3.08 7.63 -3.19
C TYR A 221 1.91 8.48 -2.73
N LEU A 222 0.71 8.07 -3.11
CA LEU A 222 -0.54 8.69 -2.68
C LEU A 222 -0.79 8.37 -1.21
N ARG A 223 -0.96 9.41 -0.38
CA ARG A 223 -1.00 9.32 1.10
C ARG A 223 0.24 8.64 1.70
N GLY A 224 1.39 8.63 0.99
CA GLY A 224 2.60 7.96 1.42
C GLY A 224 2.47 6.42 1.49
N ARG A 225 1.44 5.83 0.90
CA ARG A 225 1.10 4.41 1.04
C ARG A 225 0.85 3.67 -0.26
N TYR A 226 0.41 4.37 -1.31
CA TYR A 226 0.02 3.76 -2.58
C TYR A 226 0.87 4.33 -3.70
N GLU A 227 1.79 3.56 -4.20
CA GLU A 227 2.70 3.99 -5.25
C GLU A 227 2.00 3.98 -6.61
N LEU A 228 1.96 5.14 -7.25
CA LEU A 228 1.73 5.29 -8.68
C LEU A 228 3.08 5.27 -9.38
N GLN A 229 3.30 4.24 -10.20
CA GLN A 229 4.60 3.94 -10.79
C GLN A 229 5.01 4.93 -11.88
N ILE A 230 6.28 5.33 -11.85
CA ILE A 230 6.99 6.06 -12.90
C ILE A 230 8.22 5.24 -13.26
N GLU A 231 8.22 4.61 -14.44
CA GLU A 231 9.39 3.88 -14.94
C GLU A 231 9.43 3.85 -16.46
N ASP A 232 10.59 3.55 -17.04
CA ASP A 232 10.72 3.23 -18.46
C ASP A 232 10.26 1.79 -18.74
N SER A 233 8.97 1.61 -18.91
CA SER A 233 8.34 0.28 -19.11
C SER A 233 8.47 -0.28 -20.51
N LYS A 234 9.06 0.44 -21.49
CA LYS A 234 9.28 -0.02 -22.87
C LYS A 234 8.04 -0.69 -23.48
N ASP A 235 6.92 0.00 -23.51
CA ASP A 235 5.61 -0.44 -24.04
C ASP A 235 4.96 -1.63 -23.29
N LYS A 236 5.52 -2.08 -22.17
CA LYS A 236 4.91 -3.15 -21.36
C LYS A 236 3.71 -2.63 -20.59
N VAL A 237 2.72 -3.52 -20.41
CA VAL A 237 1.57 -3.34 -19.52
C VAL A 237 1.61 -4.43 -18.48
N SER A 238 1.69 -4.03 -17.21
CA SER A 238 1.67 -4.93 -16.06
C SER A 238 1.35 -4.14 -14.80
N ASN A 239 1.13 -4.82 -13.69
CA ASN A 239 0.90 -4.17 -12.40
C ASN A 239 2.15 -3.53 -11.77
N VAL A 240 3.31 -3.55 -12.46
CA VAL A 240 4.54 -2.86 -12.05
C VAL A 240 5.03 -1.86 -13.10
N SER A 241 4.33 -1.68 -14.22
CA SER A 241 4.70 -0.73 -15.27
C SER A 241 4.21 0.68 -14.98
N ILE A 242 4.69 1.65 -15.77
CA ILE A 242 4.26 3.06 -15.67
C ILE A 242 2.73 3.18 -15.68
N GLY A 243 2.19 4.00 -14.76
CA GLY A 243 0.75 4.20 -14.59
C GLY A 243 0.05 3.12 -13.75
N ALA A 244 0.75 2.08 -13.31
CA ALA A 244 0.21 1.08 -12.38
C ALA A 244 0.13 1.62 -10.94
N ILE A 245 -0.81 1.09 -10.15
CA ILE A 245 -0.65 1.06 -8.69
C ILE A 245 0.20 -0.16 -8.37
N TYR A 246 1.45 0.10 -8.00
CA TYR A 246 2.55 -0.85 -7.97
C TYR A 246 2.19 -2.18 -7.28
N GLY A 247 2.35 -3.27 -8.03
CA GLY A 247 2.10 -4.63 -7.57
C GLY A 247 0.61 -5.01 -7.45
N PHE A 248 -0.33 -4.08 -7.65
CA PHE A 248 -1.77 -4.34 -7.45
C PHE A 248 -2.63 -4.14 -8.70
N ILE A 249 -2.54 -2.97 -9.34
CA ILE A 249 -3.48 -2.61 -10.42
C ILE A 249 -2.67 -2.25 -11.65
N GLU A 250 -2.78 -3.04 -12.71
CA GLU A 250 -2.20 -2.70 -14.00
C GLU A 250 -3.03 -1.63 -14.71
N PRO A 251 -2.41 -0.71 -15.46
CA PRO A 251 -3.13 0.21 -16.33
C PRO A 251 -3.80 -0.57 -17.49
N ALA A 252 -4.92 -0.07 -18.00
CA ALA A 252 -5.62 -0.69 -19.12
C ALA A 252 -4.78 -0.73 -20.42
N LEU A 253 -3.85 0.21 -20.53
CA LEU A 253 -2.87 0.29 -21.64
C LEU A 253 -1.67 1.13 -21.18
N ASN A 254 -0.56 1.04 -21.91
CA ASN A 254 0.56 1.96 -21.75
C ASN A 254 0.28 3.25 -22.56
N ALA A 255 0.03 4.36 -21.86
CA ALA A 255 -0.18 5.68 -22.45
C ALA A 255 1.07 6.58 -22.40
N ALA A 256 2.25 6.01 -22.05
CA ALA A 256 3.48 6.78 -21.93
C ALA A 256 3.96 7.29 -23.30
N LYS A 257 4.53 8.50 -23.30
CA LYS A 257 5.38 9.00 -24.37
C LYS A 257 6.80 8.46 -24.17
N LYS A 258 7.69 8.75 -25.10
CA LYS A 258 9.09 8.33 -25.02
C LYS A 258 9.80 8.93 -23.81
N PRO A 259 10.81 8.24 -23.24
CA PRO A 259 11.69 8.82 -22.23
C PRO A 259 12.23 10.18 -22.68
N GLY A 260 12.33 11.15 -21.75
CA GLY A 260 12.71 12.52 -22.00
C GLY A 260 11.56 13.46 -22.40
N GLU A 261 10.41 12.92 -22.84
CA GLU A 261 9.22 13.74 -23.13
C GLU A 261 8.40 13.98 -21.86
N TRP A 262 7.73 15.14 -21.79
CA TRP A 262 6.85 15.48 -20.67
C TRP A 262 5.56 14.65 -20.71
N GLN A 263 5.33 13.95 -19.60
CA GLN A 263 4.16 13.12 -19.29
C GLN A 263 3.22 13.88 -18.37
N THR A 264 1.96 13.48 -18.32
CA THR A 264 0.98 14.02 -17.38
C THR A 264 0.27 12.90 -16.61
N TYR A 265 0.12 13.08 -15.31
CA TYR A 265 -0.85 12.32 -14.52
C TYR A 265 -1.92 13.25 -13.97
N GLU A 266 -3.20 12.89 -14.19
CA GLU A 266 -4.34 13.43 -13.48
C GLU A 266 -4.91 12.31 -12.61
N ILE A 267 -4.83 12.49 -11.30
CA ILE A 267 -5.13 11.48 -10.31
C ILE A 267 -6.32 11.91 -9.48
N THR A 268 -7.26 11.01 -9.21
CA THR A 268 -8.31 11.21 -8.22
C THR A 268 -8.28 10.05 -7.23
N LEU A 269 -8.07 10.35 -5.94
CA LEU A 269 -8.13 9.37 -4.87
C LEU A 269 -9.26 9.73 -3.91
N VAL A 270 -10.23 8.82 -3.75
CA VAL A 270 -11.37 8.96 -2.84
C VAL A 270 -11.50 7.68 -2.01
N GLY A 271 -11.22 7.77 -0.73
CA GLY A 271 -11.05 6.58 0.09
C GLY A 271 -9.93 5.68 -0.44
N ARG A 272 -10.28 4.48 -0.92
CA ARG A 272 -9.35 3.58 -1.63
C ARG A 272 -9.47 3.65 -3.14
N ASN A 273 -10.52 4.29 -3.65
CA ASN A 273 -10.80 4.30 -5.07
C ASN A 273 -9.90 5.29 -5.79
N VAL A 274 -9.18 4.81 -6.79
CA VAL A 274 -8.27 5.60 -7.60
C VAL A 274 -8.70 5.64 -9.06
N THR A 275 -8.63 6.82 -9.65
CA THR A 275 -8.71 7.04 -11.10
C THR A 275 -7.41 7.68 -11.55
N ILE A 276 -6.80 7.16 -12.59
CA ILE A 276 -5.56 7.67 -13.20
C ILE A 276 -5.80 7.95 -14.66
N VAL A 277 -5.56 9.21 -15.05
CA VAL A 277 -5.49 9.63 -16.46
C VAL A 277 -4.03 9.92 -16.78
N HIS A 278 -3.45 9.17 -17.69
CA HIS A 278 -2.06 9.29 -18.14
C HIS A 278 -2.04 9.85 -19.56
N ASN A 279 -1.42 11.02 -19.76
CA ASN A 279 -1.36 11.71 -21.06
C ASN A 279 -2.73 11.88 -21.74
N GLY A 280 -3.77 12.18 -20.95
CA GLY A 280 -5.14 12.37 -21.44
C GLY A 280 -5.95 11.08 -21.64
N VAL A 281 -5.37 9.91 -21.37
CA VAL A 281 -6.03 8.60 -21.46
C VAL A 281 -6.31 8.07 -20.06
N GLU A 282 -7.56 7.73 -19.75
CA GLU A 282 -7.91 7.07 -18.49
C GLU A 282 -7.41 5.62 -18.49
N VAL A 283 -6.36 5.35 -17.73
CA VAL A 283 -5.71 4.04 -17.68
C VAL A 283 -6.14 3.21 -16.46
N ILE A 284 -6.64 3.85 -15.41
CA ILE A 284 -7.29 3.20 -14.25
C ILE A 284 -8.57 3.98 -13.95
N SER A 285 -9.72 3.30 -13.95
CA SER A 285 -11.03 3.92 -13.74
C SER A 285 -11.64 3.46 -12.41
N ASN A 286 -11.69 4.35 -11.43
CA ASN A 286 -12.36 4.17 -10.14
C ASN A 286 -12.13 2.79 -9.48
N ARG A 287 -10.89 2.30 -9.48
CA ARG A 287 -10.53 0.97 -8.94
C ARG A 287 -10.15 1.07 -7.46
N PRO A 288 -10.67 0.20 -6.59
CA PRO A 288 -10.24 0.14 -5.20
C PRO A 288 -8.83 -0.44 -5.09
N ILE A 289 -7.92 0.30 -4.48
CA ILE A 289 -6.57 -0.18 -4.15
C ILE A 289 -6.69 -1.21 -3.02
N PRO A 290 -6.19 -2.43 -3.16
CA PRO A 290 -6.35 -3.47 -2.14
C PRO A 290 -5.71 -3.13 -0.80
N GLY A 291 -4.53 -2.54 -0.80
CA GLY A 291 -3.76 -2.20 0.39
C GLY A 291 -2.55 -1.33 0.08
N ILE A 292 -1.68 -1.16 1.06
CA ILE A 292 -0.43 -0.40 0.90
C ILE A 292 0.52 -1.12 -0.07
N THR A 293 1.29 -0.36 -0.84
CA THR A 293 2.34 -0.89 -1.73
C THR A 293 3.68 -1.01 -0.99
N GLY A 294 4.64 -1.73 -1.55
CA GLY A 294 6.01 -1.71 -1.05
C GLY A 294 6.58 -0.29 -0.98
N GLY A 295 7.50 -0.02 -0.08
CA GLY A 295 8.07 1.32 0.12
C GLY A 295 7.14 2.34 0.81
N SER A 296 5.96 1.92 1.27
CA SER A 296 5.03 2.80 1.99
C SER A 296 5.63 3.32 3.30
N LEU A 297 5.23 4.54 3.70
CA LEU A 297 5.73 5.18 4.92
C LEU A 297 5.19 4.53 6.20
N ASP A 298 3.96 4.06 6.16
CA ASP A 298 3.27 3.41 7.27
C ASP A 298 2.08 2.58 6.78
N SER A 299 1.47 1.79 7.68
CA SER A 299 0.27 1.00 7.41
C SER A 299 -1.03 1.60 7.98
N ARG A 300 -1.02 2.87 8.41
CA ARG A 300 -2.17 3.54 9.03
C ARG A 300 -3.15 4.08 8.00
N GLU A 301 -3.70 3.23 7.16
CA GLU A 301 -4.55 3.63 6.02
C GLU A 301 -5.79 4.46 6.39
N GLY A 302 -6.27 4.35 7.63
CA GLY A 302 -7.40 5.14 8.15
C GLY A 302 -7.08 6.62 8.40
N GLU A 303 -5.80 7.00 8.39
CA GLU A 303 -5.36 8.36 8.66
C GLU A 303 -5.03 9.11 7.37
N PRO A 304 -5.18 10.44 7.32
CA PRO A 304 -4.59 11.25 6.27
C PRO A 304 -3.08 11.01 6.17
N GLY A 305 -2.53 11.00 4.97
CA GLY A 305 -1.10 10.78 4.72
C GLY A 305 -0.50 11.80 3.76
N PRO A 306 0.84 11.95 3.77
CA PRO A 306 1.53 12.88 2.88
C PRO A 306 1.57 12.36 1.44
N ILE A 307 1.93 13.22 0.50
CA ILE A 307 2.43 12.79 -0.80
C ILE A 307 3.94 12.55 -0.65
N MET A 308 4.43 11.45 -1.24
CA MET A 308 5.87 11.19 -1.31
C MET A 308 6.29 11.03 -2.76
N ILE A 309 7.43 11.60 -3.12
CA ILE A 309 8.11 11.38 -4.40
C ILE A 309 9.31 10.48 -4.12
N GLN A 310 9.40 9.37 -4.85
CA GLN A 310 10.50 8.44 -4.73
C GLN A 310 11.77 9.03 -5.36
N GLY A 311 12.85 9.09 -4.59
CA GLY A 311 14.15 9.65 -4.98
C GLY A 311 15.29 8.64 -4.96
N ASP A 312 15.04 7.42 -4.52
CA ASP A 312 16.07 6.41 -4.24
C ASP A 312 16.26 5.37 -5.36
N HIS A 313 15.62 5.55 -6.53
CA HIS A 313 15.72 4.61 -7.65
C HIS A 313 16.35 5.21 -8.91
N GLY A 314 16.00 6.44 -9.30
CA GLY A 314 16.54 7.03 -10.52
C GLY A 314 16.17 8.50 -10.72
N PRO A 315 16.74 9.13 -11.76
CA PRO A 315 16.45 10.53 -12.07
C PRO A 315 15.01 10.70 -12.57
N VAL A 316 14.38 11.78 -12.11
CA VAL A 316 13.03 12.19 -12.52
C VAL A 316 12.91 13.71 -12.38
N GLU A 317 12.10 14.33 -13.21
CA GLU A 317 11.85 15.77 -13.17
C GLU A 317 10.34 16.04 -13.10
N PHE A 318 9.97 17.11 -12.37
CA PHE A 318 8.59 17.58 -12.24
C PHE A 318 8.52 19.09 -12.49
N ARG A 319 7.66 19.54 -13.40
CA ARG A 319 7.43 20.97 -13.63
C ARG A 319 6.05 21.45 -13.19
N LYS A 320 5.15 20.53 -12.84
CA LYS A 320 3.84 20.79 -12.24
C LYS A 320 3.55 19.75 -11.18
N PHE A 321 3.09 20.21 -10.03
CA PHE A 321 2.67 19.33 -8.94
C PHE A 321 1.59 20.05 -8.10
N VAL A 322 0.32 19.90 -8.51
CA VAL A 322 -0.82 20.64 -7.95
C VAL A 322 -1.81 19.68 -7.33
N ILE A 323 -2.08 19.85 -6.03
CA ILE A 323 -3.06 19.07 -5.30
C ILE A 323 -4.32 19.88 -5.00
N THR A 324 -5.49 19.26 -5.17
CA THR A 324 -6.80 19.81 -4.78
C THR A 324 -7.39 18.88 -3.73
N PRO A 325 -7.24 19.18 -2.43
CA PRO A 325 -7.76 18.35 -1.36
C PRO A 325 -9.29 18.44 -1.28
N ALA A 326 -9.94 17.38 -0.79
CA ALA A 326 -11.32 17.45 -0.37
C ALA A 326 -11.45 18.35 0.88
N MET A 327 -12.53 19.11 0.96
CA MET A 327 -12.90 19.85 2.18
C MET A 327 -13.40 18.84 3.23
N LYS A 328 -13.04 19.11 4.49
CA LYS A 328 -13.50 18.31 5.64
C LYS A 328 -14.95 18.61 5.99
#